data_41e429a6191745b4067fa59a41def982
#
_entry.id   41e429a6191745b4067fa59a41def982
#
_cell.length_a   1.000
_cell.length_b   1.000
_cell.length_c   1.000
_cell.angle_alpha   90.00
_cell.angle_beta   90.00
_cell.angle_gamma   90.00
#
_symmetry.space_group_name_H-M   'P 1'
#
loop_
_entity.id
_entity.type
_entity.pdbx_description
1 polymer ?
#
loop_
_entity_poly.entity_id
_entity_poly.type
_entity_poly.pdbx_seq_one_letter_code
_entity_poly.pdbx_strand_id
1 'polypeptide(L)'
;SCEEALSDWVATIGPAAHPCCYQVSDELTETFLQRLPDLPASRVMPRPRYLDLPGIAAAKLQSLGFGAVENLAPCTICSLSQQADGPRYAFTSYRRNSHRRAVDPAHPGIRGRNQHSGLVILP
;
A
#
# COMPACT_ATOMS: atom_id res chain seq x y z
N SER A 1 26.64 -10.25 9.40
CA SER A 1 27.20 -10.92 8.22
C SER A 1 26.13 -11.00 7.14
N CYS A 2 26.52 -10.88 5.90
CA CYS A 2 25.58 -11.06 4.78
C CYS A 2 25.10 -12.51 4.64
N GLU A 3 25.61 -13.40 5.47
CA GLU A 3 25.16 -14.78 5.55
C GLU A 3 24.05 -15.00 6.57
N GLU A 4 23.64 -13.95 7.29
CA GLU A 4 22.47 -14.07 8.14
C GLU A 4 21.28 -14.46 7.29
N ALA A 5 20.63 -15.56 7.67
CA ALA A 5 19.48 -16.04 6.92
C ALA A 5 18.33 -15.02 7.06
N LEU A 6 17.71 -14.65 5.95
CA LEU A 6 16.52 -13.79 5.98
C LEU A 6 15.39 -14.39 6.83
N SER A 7 15.42 -15.71 7.05
CA SER A 7 14.50 -16.41 7.94
C SER A 7 14.55 -15.90 9.39
N ASP A 8 15.63 -15.24 9.79
CA ASP A 8 15.74 -14.64 11.12
C ASP A 8 15.21 -13.22 11.18
N TRP A 9 14.76 -12.68 10.05
CA TRP A 9 14.29 -11.30 9.95
C TRP A 9 12.76 -11.24 9.83
N VAL A 10 12.20 -10.17 10.36
CA VAL A 10 10.78 -9.85 10.22
C VAL A 10 10.66 -8.62 9.33
N ALA A 11 9.83 -8.73 8.31
CA ALA A 11 9.49 -7.60 7.45
C ALA A 11 8.10 -7.09 7.84
N THR A 12 7.96 -5.77 7.96
CA THR A 12 6.68 -5.14 8.27
C THR A 12 6.30 -4.20 7.14
N ILE A 13 5.07 -4.34 6.66
CA ILE A 13 4.54 -3.50 5.57
C ILE A 13 3.84 -2.30 6.18
N GLY A 14 4.29 -1.10 5.78
CA GLY A 14 3.72 0.16 6.22
C GLY A 14 2.43 0.53 5.49
N PRO A 15 1.81 1.67 5.85
CA PRO A 15 0.55 2.11 5.25
C PRO A 15 0.64 2.22 3.73
N ALA A 16 -0.39 1.72 3.04
CA ALA A 16 -0.46 1.71 1.58
C ALA A 16 -1.92 1.74 1.13
N ALA A 17 -2.14 2.04 -0.15
CA ALA A 17 -3.45 1.88 -0.74
C ALA A 17 -3.78 0.39 -0.86
N HIS A 18 -4.94 0.00 -0.35
CA HIS A 18 -5.42 -1.38 -0.34
C HIS A 18 -6.37 -1.64 -1.52
N PRO A 19 -6.66 -2.90 -1.84
CA PRO A 19 -7.55 -3.23 -2.95
C PRO A 19 -8.99 -2.78 -2.75
N CYS A 20 -9.36 -2.40 -1.53
CA CYS A 20 -10.69 -1.81 -1.29
C CYS A 20 -10.89 -0.48 -2.02
N CYS A 21 -9.80 0.25 -2.31
CA CYS A 21 -9.84 1.61 -2.84
C CYS A 21 -8.91 1.86 -4.03
N TYR A 22 -7.93 1.00 -4.27
CA TYR A 22 -6.90 1.28 -5.29
C TYR A 22 -7.32 0.77 -6.65
N GLN A 23 -8.21 1.51 -7.30
CA GLN A 23 -8.65 1.24 -8.66
C GLN A 23 -7.66 1.78 -9.68
N VAL A 24 -7.35 1.00 -10.70
CA VAL A 24 -6.38 1.35 -11.75
C VAL A 24 -6.95 1.04 -13.13
N SER A 25 -6.25 1.50 -14.18
CA SER A 25 -6.63 1.21 -15.55
C SER A 25 -6.38 -0.26 -15.93
N ASP A 26 -7.04 -0.73 -16.97
CA ASP A 26 -6.80 -2.08 -17.49
C ASP A 26 -5.36 -2.25 -17.97
N GLU A 27 -4.77 -1.22 -18.58
CA GLU A 27 -3.38 -1.23 -19.03
C GLU A 27 -2.41 -1.44 -17.89
N LEU A 28 -2.62 -0.74 -16.78
CA LEU A 28 -1.77 -0.89 -15.59
C LEU A 28 -1.94 -2.27 -14.98
N THR A 29 -3.16 -2.78 -14.94
CA THR A 29 -3.46 -4.13 -14.47
C THR A 29 -2.68 -5.18 -15.27
N GLU A 30 -2.73 -5.09 -16.60
CA GLU A 30 -1.99 -6.01 -17.47
C GLU A 30 -0.48 -5.92 -17.21
N THR A 31 0.05 -4.72 -17.06
CA THR A 31 1.47 -4.50 -16.76
C THR A 31 1.87 -5.21 -15.47
N PHE A 32 1.09 -5.08 -14.41
CA PHE A 32 1.36 -5.76 -13.15
C PHE A 32 1.32 -7.28 -13.30
N LEU A 33 0.32 -7.81 -14.00
CA LEU A 33 0.20 -9.25 -14.22
C LEU A 33 1.38 -9.80 -15.02
N GLN A 34 1.83 -9.09 -16.04
CA GLN A 34 2.97 -9.49 -16.86
C GLN A 34 4.28 -9.46 -16.07
N ARG A 35 4.46 -8.49 -15.18
CA ARG A 35 5.68 -8.33 -14.39
C ARG A 35 5.73 -9.22 -13.17
N LEU A 36 4.63 -9.85 -12.82
CA LEU A 36 4.50 -10.71 -11.64
C LEU A 36 4.01 -12.12 -12.03
N PRO A 37 4.72 -12.81 -12.94
CA PRO A 37 4.25 -14.11 -13.44
C PRO A 37 4.22 -15.20 -12.36
N ASP A 38 4.99 -15.03 -11.28
CA ASP A 38 5.07 -15.99 -10.18
C ASP A 38 3.92 -15.86 -9.18
N LEU A 39 3.12 -14.80 -9.29
CA LEU A 39 1.99 -14.57 -8.39
C LEU A 39 0.67 -14.90 -9.11
N PRO A 40 -0.27 -15.57 -8.41
CA PRO A 40 -1.62 -15.76 -8.97
C PRO A 40 -2.29 -14.43 -9.26
N ALA A 41 -3.03 -14.35 -10.36
CA ALA A 41 -3.74 -13.12 -10.73
C ALA A 41 -4.70 -12.65 -9.63
N SER A 42 -5.37 -13.60 -8.94
CA SER A 42 -6.27 -13.27 -7.84
C SER A 42 -5.56 -12.65 -6.64
N ARG A 43 -4.26 -12.88 -6.49
CA ARG A 43 -3.46 -12.29 -5.43
C ARG A 43 -3.03 -10.88 -5.77
N VAL A 44 -2.73 -10.62 -7.05
CA VAL A 44 -2.35 -9.30 -7.55
C VAL A 44 -3.58 -8.40 -7.63
N MET A 45 -4.68 -8.95 -8.11
CA MET A 45 -5.91 -8.22 -8.39
C MET A 45 -7.11 -9.03 -7.86
N PRO A 46 -7.47 -8.87 -6.58
CA PRO A 46 -8.61 -9.61 -5.99
C PRO A 46 -9.96 -9.21 -6.57
N ARG A 47 -10.07 -8.01 -7.15
CA ARG A 47 -11.23 -7.57 -7.92
C ARG A 47 -10.75 -6.97 -9.24
N PRO A 48 -11.54 -7.04 -10.32
CA PRO A 48 -11.15 -6.42 -11.58
C PRO A 48 -10.78 -4.94 -11.41
N ARG A 49 -9.57 -4.58 -11.84
CA ARG A 49 -9.02 -3.22 -11.81
C ARG A 49 -8.70 -2.69 -10.40
N TYR A 50 -8.66 -3.56 -9.38
CA TYR A 50 -8.24 -3.18 -8.02
C TYR A 50 -7.00 -3.97 -7.64
N LEU A 51 -5.89 -3.28 -7.45
CA LEU A 51 -4.61 -3.91 -7.11
C LEU A 51 -4.41 -4.01 -5.62
N ASP A 52 -3.83 -5.12 -5.18
CA ASP A 52 -3.48 -5.37 -3.78
C ASP A 52 -1.98 -5.12 -3.57
N LEU A 53 -1.58 -3.85 -3.47
CA LEU A 53 -0.18 -3.50 -3.28
C LEU A 53 0.43 -4.12 -2.04
N PRO A 54 -0.21 -4.06 -0.85
CA PRO A 54 0.34 -4.73 0.33
C PRO A 54 0.47 -6.23 0.16
N GLY A 55 -0.50 -6.88 -0.47
CA GLY A 55 -0.47 -8.32 -0.72
C GLY A 55 0.65 -8.72 -1.68
N ILE A 56 0.88 -7.92 -2.72
CA ILE A 56 2.01 -8.12 -3.65
C ILE A 56 3.33 -8.00 -2.91
N ALA A 57 3.50 -6.97 -2.08
CA ALA A 57 4.70 -6.76 -1.29
C ALA A 57 4.93 -7.93 -0.32
N ALA A 58 3.88 -8.37 0.37
CA ALA A 58 3.96 -9.50 1.30
C ALA A 58 4.38 -10.78 0.57
N ALA A 59 3.80 -11.06 -0.58
CA ALA A 59 4.14 -12.25 -1.37
C ALA A 59 5.60 -12.23 -1.83
N LYS A 60 6.09 -11.07 -2.27
CA LYS A 60 7.48 -10.91 -2.68
C LYS A 60 8.45 -11.08 -1.51
N LEU A 61 8.14 -10.51 -0.37
CA LEU A 61 8.97 -10.65 0.84
C LEU A 61 9.01 -12.11 1.30
N GLN A 62 7.90 -12.81 1.26
CA GLN A 62 7.85 -14.23 1.58
C GLN A 62 8.69 -15.06 0.62
N SER A 63 8.67 -14.75 -0.66
CA SER A 63 9.46 -15.46 -1.67
C SER A 63 10.97 -15.21 -1.51
N LEU A 64 11.36 -14.09 -0.89
CA LEU A 64 12.76 -13.79 -0.56
C LEU A 64 13.27 -14.57 0.66
N GLY A 65 12.38 -15.20 1.44
CA GLY A 65 12.75 -16.05 2.55
C GLY A 65 12.73 -15.38 3.92
N PHE A 66 12.05 -14.24 4.08
CA PHE A 66 11.86 -13.64 5.40
C PHE A 66 11.15 -14.60 6.34
N GLY A 67 11.57 -14.64 7.60
CA GLY A 67 10.98 -15.52 8.59
C GLY A 67 9.54 -15.19 8.93
N ALA A 68 9.21 -13.91 8.93
CA ALA A 68 7.84 -13.43 9.10
C ALA A 68 7.62 -12.17 8.27
N VAL A 69 6.42 -12.02 7.75
CA VAL A 69 5.99 -10.80 7.05
C VAL A 69 4.70 -10.33 7.72
N GLU A 70 4.75 -9.14 8.32
CA GLU A 70 3.61 -8.54 8.98
C GLU A 70 3.00 -7.46 8.10
N ASN A 71 1.71 -7.55 7.87
CA ASN A 71 0.96 -6.54 7.13
C ASN A 71 -0.08 -5.93 8.07
N LEU A 72 0.37 -5.01 8.91
CA LEU A 72 -0.45 -4.37 9.93
C LEU A 72 -1.00 -3.01 9.49
N ALA A 73 -0.66 -2.60 8.28
CA ALA A 73 -0.94 -1.25 7.82
C ALA A 73 -2.38 -1.09 7.34
N PRO A 74 -3.06 -0.03 7.76
CA PRO A 74 -4.39 0.31 7.24
C PRO A 74 -4.28 0.90 5.83
N CYS A 75 -5.43 0.95 5.13
CA CYS A 75 -5.50 1.59 3.83
C CYS A 75 -5.32 3.10 3.96
N THR A 76 -4.42 3.69 3.18
CA THR A 76 -4.17 5.13 3.23
C THR A 76 -5.31 5.96 2.65
N ILE A 77 -6.21 5.35 1.87
CA ILE A 77 -7.30 6.08 1.21
C ILE A 77 -8.52 6.19 2.10
N CYS A 78 -8.93 5.10 2.76
CA CYS A 78 -10.20 5.06 3.47
C CYS A 78 -10.11 4.92 4.99
N SER A 79 -8.92 4.67 5.56
CA SER A 79 -8.80 4.50 7.01
C SER A 79 -9.06 5.79 7.76
N LEU A 80 -9.78 5.68 8.86
CA LEU A 80 -10.16 6.81 9.70
C LEU A 80 -9.49 6.70 11.06
N SER A 81 -9.19 7.86 11.65
CA SER A 81 -8.78 7.96 13.05
C SER A 81 -9.82 8.76 13.83
N GLN A 82 -10.03 8.39 15.08
CA GLN A 82 -10.94 9.12 15.95
C GLN A 82 -10.24 10.37 16.50
N GLN A 83 -10.90 11.50 16.36
CA GLN A 83 -10.47 12.78 16.87
C GLN A 83 -11.53 13.33 17.84
N ALA A 84 -11.15 14.33 18.64
CA ALA A 84 -12.06 14.92 19.61
C ALA A 84 -13.31 15.53 18.94
N ASP A 85 -13.20 15.99 17.70
CA ASP A 85 -14.26 16.60 16.91
C ASP A 85 -14.86 15.65 15.88
N GLY A 86 -14.61 14.33 15.99
CA GLY A 86 -15.17 13.31 15.13
C GLY A 86 -14.12 12.55 14.33
N PRO A 87 -14.54 11.56 13.52
CA PRO A 87 -13.61 10.78 12.71
C PRO A 87 -13.03 11.61 11.58
N ARG A 88 -11.73 11.42 11.30
CA ARG A 88 -11.02 12.03 10.19
C ARG A 88 -10.20 10.97 9.48
N TYR A 89 -9.82 11.23 8.23
CA TYR A 89 -8.92 10.32 7.53
C TYR A 89 -7.57 10.25 8.25
N ALA A 90 -7.10 9.03 8.48
CA ALA A 90 -5.87 8.78 9.21
C ALA A 90 -4.63 9.17 8.42
N PHE A 91 -4.71 9.14 7.08
CA PHE A 91 -3.56 9.39 6.19
C PHE A 91 -3.92 10.38 5.10
N THR A 92 -2.91 11.12 4.60
CA THR A 92 -3.05 11.88 3.37
C THR A 92 -3.09 10.92 2.19
N SER A 93 -3.90 11.23 1.18
CA SER A 93 -4.01 10.40 -0.01
C SER A 93 -4.20 11.27 -1.25
N TYR A 94 -3.25 11.19 -2.16
CA TYR A 94 -3.36 11.86 -3.45
C TYR A 94 -4.57 11.34 -4.23
N ARG A 95 -4.80 10.04 -4.23
CA ARG A 95 -5.91 9.41 -4.95
C ARG A 95 -7.26 9.93 -4.44
N ARG A 96 -7.46 9.97 -3.13
CA ARG A 96 -8.69 10.50 -2.54
C ARG A 96 -8.89 11.97 -2.91
N ASN A 97 -7.83 12.77 -2.85
CA ASN A 97 -7.93 14.19 -3.18
C ASN A 97 -8.12 14.43 -4.68
N SER A 98 -7.55 13.59 -5.53
CA SER A 98 -7.82 13.63 -6.97
C SER A 98 -9.28 13.36 -7.28
N HIS A 99 -9.89 12.39 -6.60
CA HIS A 99 -11.32 12.11 -6.75
C HIS A 99 -12.18 13.28 -6.27
N ARG A 100 -11.81 13.92 -5.16
CA ARG A 100 -12.51 15.09 -4.65
C ARG A 100 -12.43 16.27 -5.61
N ARG A 101 -11.29 16.48 -6.22
CA ARG A 101 -11.12 17.56 -7.21
C ARG A 101 -11.84 17.28 -8.52
N ALA A 102 -12.03 16.01 -8.87
CA ALA A 102 -12.83 15.63 -10.04
C ALA A 102 -14.30 15.96 -9.85
N VAL A 103 -14.81 15.86 -8.62
CA VAL A 103 -16.19 16.20 -8.26
C VAL A 103 -16.35 17.69 -7.96
N ASP A 104 -15.37 18.30 -7.30
CA ASP A 104 -15.32 19.71 -6.91
C ASP A 104 -13.98 20.33 -7.33
N PRO A 105 -13.91 20.96 -8.50
CA PRO A 105 -12.66 21.57 -8.98
C PRO A 105 -12.10 22.66 -8.07
N ALA A 106 -12.92 23.23 -7.19
CA ALA A 106 -12.49 24.24 -6.22
C ALA A 106 -11.76 23.63 -5.01
N HIS A 107 -11.80 22.31 -4.84
CA HIS A 107 -11.09 21.65 -3.74
C HIS A 107 -9.58 21.87 -3.87
N PRO A 108 -8.89 22.33 -2.80
CA PRO A 108 -7.49 22.73 -2.90
C PRO A 108 -6.53 21.57 -3.20
N GLY A 109 -6.94 20.33 -2.91
CA GLY A 109 -6.06 19.17 -3.07
C GLY A 109 -4.94 19.13 -2.04
N ILE A 110 -3.92 18.31 -2.31
CA ILE A 110 -2.75 18.19 -1.47
C ILE A 110 -1.51 18.47 -2.33
N ARG A 111 -0.63 19.34 -1.83
CA ARG A 111 0.68 19.58 -2.44
C ARG A 111 1.75 19.43 -1.37
N GLY A 112 2.84 18.73 -1.71
CA GLY A 112 4.01 18.60 -0.86
C GLY A 112 3.78 17.81 0.42
N ARG A 113 2.66 17.11 0.56
CA ARG A 113 2.38 16.25 1.71
C ARG A 113 2.69 14.82 1.36
N ASN A 114 3.69 14.27 2.02
CA ASN A 114 4.10 12.89 1.84
C ASN A 114 4.12 12.18 3.17
N GLN A 115 3.96 10.87 3.14
CA GLN A 115 4.18 10.03 4.30
C GLN A 115 5.67 9.68 4.35
N HIS A 116 6.23 9.71 5.55
CA HIS A 116 7.65 9.43 5.74
C HIS A 116 7.82 8.19 6.60
N SER A 117 8.76 7.36 6.20
CA SER A 117 9.16 6.18 6.97
C SER A 117 10.67 6.16 7.10
N GLY A 118 11.16 5.63 8.19
CA GLY A 118 12.58 5.57 8.40
C GLY A 118 12.97 4.43 9.33
N LEU A 119 14.24 4.08 9.29
CA LEU A 119 14.81 3.04 10.11
C LEU A 119 16.16 3.51 10.62
N VAL A 120 16.40 3.30 11.92
CA VAL A 120 17.67 3.61 12.56
C VAL A 120 18.16 2.36 13.27
N ILE A 121 19.40 1.99 13.01
CA ILE A 121 20.06 0.92 13.74
C ILE A 121 20.84 1.56 14.89
N LEU A 122 20.47 1.19 16.11
CA LEU A 122 21.14 1.71 17.30
C LEU A 122 22.33 0.81 17.66
N PRO A 123 23.41 1.42 18.17
CA PRO A 123 24.58 0.64 18.61
C PRO A 123 24.30 -0.24 19.82
#